data_b45323a7dbef79fda44043ce9e15f0c7
#
_entry.id   b45323a7dbef79fda44043ce9e15f0c7
#
_cell.length_a   1.000
_cell.length_b   1.000
_cell.length_c   1.000
_cell.angle_alpha   90.00
_cell.angle_beta   90.00
_cell.angle_gamma   90.00
#
_symmetry.space_group_name_H-M   'P 1'
#
loop_
_entity.id
_entity.type
_entity.pdbx_description
1 polymer ?
#
loop_
_entity_poly.entity_id
_entity_poly.type
_entity_poly.pdbx_seq_one_letter_code
_entity_poly.pdbx_strand_id
1 'polypeptide(L)'
;MHGFTKLYRMDLPHRAISVYIYLADRANKDGVCWPSIPTIARDLKLSESTVRRALNDLRTIGAVKTRQRYRKNGGYTSLLFALEDNSE
;
A
#
# COMPACT_ATOMS: atom_id res chain seq x y z
N MET A 1 2.31 -12.47 13.99
CA MET A 1 2.54 -11.37 13.20
C MET A 1 3.37 -11.66 11.98
N HIS A 2 2.71 -12.01 11.01
CA HIS A 2 3.38 -12.45 9.88
C HIS A 2 3.63 -11.35 8.98
N GLY A 3 3.98 -11.33 7.89
CA GLY A 3 4.13 -10.28 6.94
C GLY A 3 5.18 -9.25 7.29
N PHE A 4 5.12 -8.70 8.48
CA PHE A 4 6.06 -7.66 8.88
C PHE A 4 7.47 -8.22 9.05
N THR A 5 7.59 -9.43 9.57
CA THR A 5 8.90 -10.04 9.71
C THR A 5 9.54 -10.26 8.36
N LYS A 6 8.75 -10.76 7.42
CA LYS A 6 9.25 -10.97 6.08
C LYS A 6 9.64 -9.66 5.42
N LEU A 7 8.86 -8.62 5.67
CA LEU A 7 9.12 -7.31 5.10
C LEU A 7 10.47 -6.77 5.57
N TYR A 8 10.78 -6.94 6.84
CA TYR A 8 12.04 -6.45 7.37
C TYR A 8 13.23 -7.23 6.86
N ARG A 9 13.03 -8.46 6.45
CA ARG A 9 14.11 -9.26 5.88
C ARG A 9 14.44 -8.83 4.47
N MET A 10 13.51 -8.17 3.80
CA MET A 10 13.77 -7.70 2.46
C MET A 10 14.48 -6.38 2.51
N ASP A 11 15.29 -6.14 1.52
CA ASP A 11 16.05 -4.90 1.44
C ASP A 11 15.19 -3.79 0.88
N LEU A 12 14.22 -3.35 1.68
CA LEU A 12 13.30 -2.31 1.27
C LEU A 12 13.64 -0.99 1.91
N PRO A 13 13.45 0.12 1.21
CA PRO A 13 13.62 1.42 1.84
C PRO A 13 12.57 1.64 2.92
N HIS A 14 12.93 2.47 3.89
CA HIS A 14 12.02 2.75 5.00
C HIS A 14 10.68 3.30 4.53
N ARG A 15 10.67 4.06 3.45
CA ARG A 15 9.41 4.59 2.95
C ARG A 15 8.44 3.48 2.57
N ALA A 16 8.96 2.40 1.99
CA ALA A 16 8.12 1.29 1.59
C ALA A 16 7.58 0.56 2.82
N ILE A 17 8.42 0.36 3.81
CA ILE A 17 8.00 -0.29 5.04
C ILE A 17 6.92 0.55 5.74
N SER A 18 7.14 1.86 5.82
CA SER A 18 6.18 2.75 6.46
C SER A 18 4.84 2.72 5.76
N VAL A 19 4.84 2.78 4.43
CA VAL A 19 3.59 2.74 3.69
C VAL A 19 2.89 1.41 3.87
N TYR A 20 3.64 0.31 3.85
CA TYR A 20 3.03 -1.00 4.04
C TYR A 20 2.34 -1.10 5.39
N ILE A 21 3.02 -0.67 6.45
CA ILE A 21 2.44 -0.73 7.79
C ILE A 21 1.19 0.15 7.87
N TYR A 22 1.24 1.32 7.25
CA TYR A 22 0.09 2.20 7.21
C TYR A 22 -1.10 1.52 6.53
N LEU A 23 -0.86 0.91 5.38
CA LEU A 23 -1.93 0.22 4.66
C LEU A 23 -2.47 -0.95 5.46
N ALA A 24 -1.59 -1.70 6.11
CA ALA A 24 -2.02 -2.83 6.92
C ALA A 24 -2.91 -2.38 8.06
N ASP A 25 -2.58 -1.23 8.63
CA ASP A 25 -3.38 -0.68 9.72
C ASP A 25 -4.77 -0.27 9.25
N ARG A 26 -4.89 0.15 8.00
CA ARG A 26 -6.15 0.60 7.43
C ARG A 26 -6.95 -0.53 6.80
N ALA A 27 -6.31 -1.66 6.52
CA ALA A 27 -6.96 -2.73 5.80
C ALA A 27 -8.07 -3.37 6.64
N ASN A 28 -9.13 -3.78 5.96
CA ASN A 28 -10.20 -4.50 6.62
C ASN A 28 -9.80 -5.97 6.76
N LYS A 29 -10.73 -6.80 7.19
CA LYS A 29 -10.41 -8.20 7.44
C LYS A 29 -10.07 -8.96 6.17
N ASP A 30 -10.41 -8.41 5.02
CA ASP A 30 -10.05 -9.01 3.74
C ASP A 30 -8.68 -8.54 3.24
N GLY A 31 -8.00 -7.72 4.03
CA GLY A 31 -6.70 -7.22 3.64
C GLY A 31 -6.76 -6.14 2.58
N VAL A 32 -7.85 -5.41 2.51
CA VAL A 32 -8.07 -4.42 1.46
C VAL A 32 -8.32 -3.06 2.07
N CYS A 33 -7.75 -2.04 1.47
CA CYS A 33 -8.01 -0.66 1.86
C CYS A 33 -7.89 0.23 0.64
N TRP A 34 -8.39 1.47 0.76
CA TRP A 34 -8.35 2.37 -0.40
C TRP A 34 -8.18 3.83 -0.02
N PRO A 35 -7.19 4.18 0.79
CA PRO A 35 -6.89 5.58 1.02
C PRO A 35 -6.29 6.19 -0.24
N SER A 36 -6.50 7.49 -0.42
CA SER A 36 -5.92 8.16 -1.57
C SER A 36 -4.44 8.43 -1.32
N ILE A 37 -3.68 8.61 -2.39
CA ILE A 37 -2.25 8.91 -2.24
C ILE A 37 -2.04 10.20 -1.44
N PRO A 38 -2.80 11.29 -1.69
CA PRO A 38 -2.64 12.47 -0.86
C PRO A 38 -2.91 12.21 0.62
N THR A 39 -3.86 11.34 0.93
CA THR A 39 -4.17 11.00 2.32
C THR A 39 -3.00 10.26 2.96
N ILE A 40 -2.44 9.29 2.25
CA ILE A 40 -1.29 8.55 2.76
C ILE A 40 -0.12 9.49 3.01
N ALA A 41 0.13 10.36 2.03
CA ALA A 41 1.25 11.29 2.13
C ALA A 41 1.09 12.22 3.33
N ARG A 42 -0.12 12.74 3.52
CA ARG A 42 -0.37 13.64 4.64
C ARG A 42 -0.20 12.93 5.96
N ASP A 43 -0.76 11.74 6.08
CA ASP A 43 -0.71 11.02 7.35
C ASP A 43 0.68 10.56 7.72
N LEU A 44 1.50 10.23 6.72
CA LEU A 44 2.86 9.78 6.96
C LEU A 44 3.87 10.92 6.85
N LYS A 45 3.41 12.10 6.49
CA LYS A 45 4.29 13.27 6.33
C LYS A 45 5.36 13.02 5.27
N LEU A 46 4.92 12.42 4.18
CA LEU A 46 5.76 12.16 3.03
C LEU A 46 5.21 12.92 1.82
N SER A 47 6.04 13.13 0.83
CA SER A 47 5.54 13.69 -0.42
C SER A 47 4.76 12.63 -1.17
N GLU A 48 3.88 13.07 -2.06
CA GLU A 48 3.13 12.12 -2.88
C GLU A 48 4.06 11.31 -3.77
N SER A 49 5.12 11.95 -4.27
CA SER A 49 6.11 11.22 -5.07
C SER A 49 6.74 10.09 -4.28
N THR A 50 7.07 10.37 -3.04
CA THR A 50 7.66 9.34 -2.18
C THR A 50 6.69 8.20 -1.94
N VAL A 51 5.40 8.52 -1.73
CA VAL A 51 4.39 7.49 -1.55
C VAL A 51 4.27 6.63 -2.80
N ARG A 52 4.27 7.26 -3.99
CA ARG A 52 4.19 6.50 -5.23
C ARG A 52 5.36 5.56 -5.40
N ARG A 53 6.56 6.04 -5.08
CA ARG A 53 7.74 5.18 -5.16
C ARG A 53 7.66 4.02 -4.18
N ALA A 54 7.19 4.30 -2.97
CA ALA A 54 7.01 3.26 -1.97
C ALA A 54 6.03 2.20 -2.44
N LEU A 55 4.91 2.64 -3.01
CA LEU A 55 3.92 1.70 -3.53
C LEU A 55 4.49 0.87 -4.67
N ASN A 56 5.29 1.49 -5.51
CA ASN A 56 5.92 0.75 -6.59
C ASN A 56 6.89 -0.30 -6.04
N ASP A 57 7.64 0.04 -5.01
CA ASP A 57 8.53 -0.92 -4.37
C ASP A 57 7.74 -2.12 -3.85
N LEU A 58 6.62 -1.84 -3.20
CA LEU A 58 5.80 -2.91 -2.62
C LEU A 58 5.15 -3.77 -3.69
N ARG A 59 4.73 -3.15 -4.79
CA ARG A 59 4.13 -3.91 -5.90
C ARG A 59 5.17 -4.80 -6.56
N THR A 60 6.39 -4.29 -6.68
CA THR A 60 7.46 -5.04 -7.35
C THR A 60 7.76 -6.33 -6.60
N ILE A 61 7.74 -6.31 -5.27
CA ILE A 61 8.02 -7.52 -4.51
C ILE A 61 6.76 -8.33 -4.23
N GLY A 62 5.62 -7.88 -4.71
CA GLY A 62 4.38 -8.61 -4.52
C GLY A 62 3.73 -8.47 -3.16
N ALA A 63 4.16 -7.49 -2.37
CA ALA A 63 3.56 -7.30 -1.05
C ALA A 63 2.20 -6.63 -1.13
N VAL A 64 1.98 -5.84 -2.16
CA VAL A 64 0.74 -5.09 -2.35
C VAL A 64 0.35 -5.17 -3.81
N LYS A 65 -0.93 -5.36 -4.06
CA LYS A 65 -1.48 -5.24 -5.41
C LYS A 65 -2.41 -4.06 -5.44
N THR A 66 -2.45 -3.38 -6.56
CA THR A 66 -3.32 -2.22 -6.70
C THR A 66 -4.29 -2.43 -7.83
N ARG A 67 -5.49 -1.91 -7.67
CA ARG A 67 -6.50 -1.93 -8.71
C ARG A 67 -7.16 -0.56 -8.75
N GLN A 68 -7.45 -0.10 -9.95
CA GLN A 68 -8.18 1.14 -10.11
C GLN A 68 -9.67 0.84 -10.10
N ARG A 69 -10.42 1.74 -9.48
CA ARG A 69 -11.86 1.61 -9.42
C ARG A 69 -12.45 2.72 -10.28
N TYR A 70 -13.34 2.34 -11.16
CA TYR A 70 -13.96 3.28 -12.06
C TYR A 70 -15.44 3.43 -11.73
N ARG A 71 -15.94 4.64 -11.95
CA ARG A 71 -17.36 4.86 -11.87
C ARG A 71 -18.00 4.57 -13.21
N LYS A 72 -19.30 4.36 -13.19
CA LYS A 72 -20.03 4.08 -14.41
C LYS A 72 -19.92 5.19 -15.43
N ASN A 73 -19.81 6.41 -14.98
CA ASN A 73 -19.76 7.54 -15.91
C ASN A 73 -18.35 7.94 -16.29
N GLY A 74 -17.44 7.01 -16.16
CA GLY A 74 -16.15 7.17 -16.81
C GLY A 74 -15.02 7.70 -15.99
N GLY A 75 -15.27 8.18 -14.79
CA GLY A 75 -14.17 8.68 -13.96
C GLY A 75 -13.63 7.59 -13.07
N TYR A 76 -12.32 7.61 -12.84
CA TYR A 76 -11.81 6.71 -11.83
C TYR A 76 -11.84 7.42 -10.49
N THR A 77 -12.05 6.67 -9.40
CA THR A 77 -12.26 7.29 -8.11
C THR A 77 -11.11 7.09 -7.16
N SER A 78 -10.57 5.90 -7.08
CA SER A 78 -9.50 5.66 -6.13
C SER A 78 -8.83 4.36 -6.46
N LEU A 79 -7.66 4.18 -5.88
CA LEU A 79 -6.96 2.92 -5.97
C LEU A 79 -7.39 2.03 -4.82
N LEU A 80 -7.55 0.78 -5.12
CA LEU A 80 -7.76 -0.25 -4.12
C LEU A 80 -6.42 -0.92 -3.87
N PHE A 81 -6.05 -1.05 -2.62
CA PHE A 81 -4.80 -1.71 -2.26
C PHE A 81 -5.13 -3.02 -1.57
N ALA A 82 -4.65 -4.11 -2.14
CA ALA A 82 -4.84 -5.43 -1.57
C ALA A 82 -3.49 -5.91 -1.05
N LEU A 83 -3.44 -6.18 0.24
CA LEU A 83 -2.20 -6.65 0.84
C LEU A 83 -2.08 -8.14 0.62
N GLU A 84 -0.88 -8.55 0.22
CA GLU A 84 -0.60 -9.96 0.04
C GLU A 84 -0.01 -10.48 1.33
N ASP A 85 -0.69 -11.41 1.93
CA ASP A 85 -0.22 -12.01 3.16
C ASP A 85 0.45 -13.33 2.83
N ASN A 86 1.74 -13.31 2.71
CA ASN A 86 2.49 -14.49 2.40
C ASN A 86 3.01 -15.15 3.64
N SER A 87 2.27 -15.05 4.66
CA SER A 87 2.72 -15.70 5.87
C SER A 87 2.72 -17.18 5.61
N GLU A 88 3.46 -17.80 5.85
CA GLU A 88 3.49 -19.11 5.71
C GLU A 88 4.40 -19.53 6.25
#